data_721d9bc90f25f9c6d86e3bbde49cab1e
#
_entry.id   721d9bc90f25f9c6d86e3bbde49cab1e
#
_cell.length_a   1.000
_cell.length_b   1.000
_cell.length_c   1.000
_cell.angle_alpha   90.00
_cell.angle_beta   90.00
_cell.angle_gamma   90.00
#
_symmetry.space_group_name_H-M   'P 1'
#
loop_
_entity.id
_entity.type
_entity.pdbx_description
1 polymer ?
#
loop_
_entity_poly.entity_id
_entity_poly.type
_entity_poly.pdbx_seq_one_letter_code
_entity_poly.pdbx_strand_id
1 'polypeptide(L)'
;MATPNPLEPVKGAGTTLWVYNGKGDAYANPLSDADWQRLAKVKDLTPGEMTAESYDDNYLDDEDADWTATGQGQKSAGDTSFTLAWKPGEEGQKGLIGWFESGDVRAYKIRFPNGTVDVFRGWVSSIGKAVTAKEVITRTVKVTNVGKPSVAEERSKITPVSTIKVTPTSGTVAKGKTTTLTVTVEPENATDKTFRAISADPSKATISVKDMTITVTGVKDGKVSIPVISGNGQFAAVAEITVNNVPGG
;
A
#
# COMPACT_ATOMS: atom_id res chain seq x y z
N MET A 1 -13.56 3.11 0.78
CA MET A 1 -12.34 2.31 0.98
C MET A 1 -11.36 3.19 1.74
N ALA A 2 -10.71 2.66 2.78
CA ALA A 2 -9.66 3.41 3.47
C ALA A 2 -8.55 3.77 2.47
N THR A 3 -8.00 4.97 2.60
CA THR A 3 -6.85 5.39 1.80
C THR A 3 -5.68 4.48 2.14
N PRO A 4 -4.96 3.92 1.15
CA PRO A 4 -3.81 3.07 1.42
C PRO A 4 -2.78 3.81 2.27
N ASN A 5 -2.27 3.19 3.33
CA ASN A 5 -1.13 3.70 4.08
C ASN A 5 0.15 3.10 3.48
N PRO A 6 0.94 3.86 2.70
CA PRO A 6 2.16 3.37 2.07
C PRO A 6 3.32 3.15 3.05
N LEU A 7 3.15 3.50 4.32
CA LEU A 7 4.17 3.33 5.36
C LEU A 7 4.10 1.98 6.07
N GLU A 8 3.06 1.19 5.81
CA GLU A 8 2.89 -0.12 6.43
C GLU A 8 3.31 -1.25 5.47
N PRO A 9 4.06 -2.25 5.95
CA PRO A 9 4.36 -3.45 5.18
C PRO A 9 3.07 -4.18 4.75
N VAL A 10 3.02 -4.63 3.52
CA VAL A 10 1.83 -5.25 2.91
C VAL A 10 2.07 -6.72 2.64
N LYS A 11 1.12 -7.57 3.04
CA LYS A 11 1.13 -8.99 2.67
C LYS A 11 0.74 -9.15 1.20
N GLY A 12 1.38 -10.07 0.48
CA GLY A 12 1.12 -10.31 -0.95
C GLY A 12 -0.28 -10.86 -1.26
N ALA A 13 -1.00 -11.42 -0.28
CA ALA A 13 -2.36 -11.94 -0.47
C ALA A 13 -3.33 -10.81 -0.85
N GLY A 14 -4.05 -10.97 -1.97
CA GLY A 14 -4.93 -9.95 -2.52
C GLY A 14 -4.31 -9.13 -3.67
N THR A 15 -3.02 -9.34 -3.99
CA THR A 15 -2.40 -8.77 -5.19
C THR A 15 -3.12 -9.25 -6.45
N THR A 16 -3.31 -8.34 -7.38
CA THR A 16 -4.00 -8.62 -8.65
C THR A 16 -3.20 -8.12 -9.83
N LEU A 17 -3.31 -8.83 -10.95
CA LEU A 17 -2.61 -8.53 -12.19
C LEU A 17 -3.65 -8.16 -13.28
N TRP A 18 -3.35 -7.10 -14.04
CA TRP A 18 -4.26 -6.55 -15.04
C TRP A 18 -3.49 -6.20 -16.31
N VAL A 19 -4.08 -6.45 -17.46
CA VAL A 19 -3.54 -6.08 -18.79
C VAL A 19 -4.36 -4.94 -19.36
N TYR A 20 -3.69 -3.96 -19.94
CA TYR A 20 -4.33 -2.79 -20.55
C TYR A 20 -4.89 -3.13 -21.94
N ASN A 21 -6.14 -2.81 -22.15
CA ASN A 21 -6.85 -3.01 -23.42
C ASN A 21 -7.33 -1.67 -24.05
N GLY A 22 -7.03 -0.54 -23.40
CA GLY A 22 -7.41 0.79 -23.89
C GLY A 22 -6.52 1.28 -25.03
N LYS A 23 -6.92 2.40 -25.63
CA LYS A 23 -6.18 3.06 -26.74
C LYS A 23 -5.36 4.27 -26.25
N GLY A 24 -5.47 4.64 -24.98
CA GLY A 24 -4.80 5.81 -24.42
C GLY A 24 -3.46 5.46 -23.76
N ASP A 25 -2.93 6.43 -22.99
CA ASP A 25 -1.73 6.21 -22.18
C ASP A 25 -2.08 5.46 -20.89
N ALA A 26 -1.59 4.23 -20.79
CA ALA A 26 -1.77 3.38 -19.62
C ALA A 26 -1.16 3.96 -18.32
N TYR A 27 -0.19 4.88 -18.43
CA TYR A 27 0.47 5.51 -17.30
C TYR A 27 -0.26 6.75 -16.78
N ALA A 28 -1.21 7.31 -17.54
CA ALA A 28 -1.92 8.53 -17.18
C ALA A 28 -2.81 8.34 -15.93
N ASN A 29 -3.50 7.21 -15.81
CA ASN A 29 -4.38 6.92 -14.67
C ASN A 29 -4.37 5.43 -14.28
N PRO A 30 -3.27 4.93 -13.71
CA PRO A 30 -3.11 3.51 -13.41
C PRO A 30 -4.01 3.03 -12.25
N LEU A 31 -4.54 3.93 -11.42
CA LEU A 31 -5.46 3.58 -10.33
C LEU A 31 -6.87 3.32 -10.83
N SER A 32 -7.26 3.83 -12.01
CA SER A 32 -8.53 3.50 -12.65
C SER A 32 -8.52 2.04 -13.12
N ASP A 33 -9.67 1.38 -13.06
CA ASP A 33 -9.87 0.04 -13.62
C ASP A 33 -10.50 0.08 -15.02
N ALA A 34 -10.86 1.28 -15.51
CA ALA A 34 -11.30 1.48 -16.88
C ALA A 34 -10.19 1.06 -17.86
N ASP A 35 -10.55 0.39 -18.94
CA ASP A 35 -9.63 -0.13 -19.97
C ASP A 35 -8.63 -1.20 -19.49
N TRP A 36 -8.77 -1.70 -18.28
CA TRP A 36 -7.93 -2.75 -17.74
C TRP A 36 -8.69 -4.06 -17.58
N GLN A 37 -8.13 -5.14 -18.10
CA GLN A 37 -8.66 -6.48 -17.95
C GLN A 37 -7.88 -7.24 -16.87
N ARG A 38 -8.60 -7.67 -15.83
CA ARG A 38 -8.01 -8.47 -14.76
C ARG A 38 -7.70 -9.88 -15.23
N LEU A 39 -6.51 -10.37 -14.89
CA LEU A 39 -6.13 -11.79 -14.99
C LEU A 39 -6.57 -12.51 -13.71
N ALA A 40 -7.44 -13.51 -13.86
CA ALA A 40 -7.97 -14.23 -12.71
C ALA A 40 -7.02 -15.33 -12.20
N LYS A 41 -7.13 -15.60 -10.89
CA LYS A 41 -6.48 -16.74 -10.23
C LYS A 41 -4.95 -16.75 -10.33
N VAL A 42 -4.34 -15.59 -10.12
CA VAL A 42 -2.87 -15.48 -9.94
C VAL A 42 -2.47 -16.31 -8.72
N LYS A 43 -1.55 -17.24 -8.91
CA LYS A 43 -1.02 -18.14 -7.88
C LYS A 43 0.33 -17.61 -7.38
N ASP A 44 1.14 -17.12 -8.30
CA ASP A 44 2.46 -16.56 -8.02
C ASP A 44 2.78 -15.43 -9.00
N LEU A 45 3.56 -14.45 -8.55
CA LEU A 45 3.94 -13.29 -9.35
C LEU A 45 5.28 -12.75 -8.86
N THR A 46 6.24 -12.67 -9.76
CA THR A 46 7.54 -12.04 -9.56
C THR A 46 7.67 -10.87 -10.53
N PRO A 47 7.57 -9.61 -10.06
CA PRO A 47 7.80 -8.43 -10.90
C PRO A 47 9.21 -8.40 -11.46
N GLY A 48 9.40 -7.71 -12.58
CA GLY A 48 10.71 -7.55 -13.18
C GLY A 48 11.65 -6.76 -12.28
N GLU A 49 12.87 -7.25 -12.16
CA GLU A 49 13.94 -6.62 -11.41
C GLU A 49 14.53 -5.44 -12.20
N MET A 50 14.62 -4.27 -11.58
CA MET A 50 15.31 -3.13 -12.18
C MET A 50 16.81 -3.27 -11.99
N THR A 51 17.53 -3.39 -13.10
CA THR A 51 18.98 -3.53 -13.12
C THR A 51 19.62 -2.40 -13.92
N ALA A 52 20.89 -2.16 -13.68
CA ALA A 52 21.70 -1.26 -14.48
C ALA A 52 23.02 -1.95 -14.82
N GLU A 53 23.46 -1.79 -16.05
CA GLU A 53 24.80 -2.17 -16.46
C GLU A 53 25.82 -1.21 -15.80
N SER A 54 27.04 -1.66 -15.63
CA SER A 54 28.17 -0.82 -15.27
C SER A 54 29.07 -0.61 -16.50
N TYR A 55 29.63 0.58 -16.63
CA TYR A 55 30.73 0.82 -17.56
C TYR A 55 31.96 1.28 -16.81
N ASP A 56 33.11 1.03 -17.41
CA ASP A 56 34.42 1.46 -16.91
C ASP A 56 34.60 2.96 -17.16
N ASP A 57 34.93 3.70 -16.12
CA ASP A 57 35.15 5.15 -16.12
C ASP A 57 36.56 5.53 -15.67
N ASN A 58 37.53 4.65 -15.90
CA ASN A 58 38.94 4.88 -15.57
C ASN A 58 39.63 5.65 -16.69
N TYR A 59 40.40 6.66 -16.32
CA TYR A 59 41.26 7.43 -17.22
C TYR A 59 42.73 7.27 -16.80
N LEU A 60 43.62 7.31 -17.81
CA LEU A 60 45.06 7.08 -17.61
C LEU A 60 45.74 8.21 -16.80
N ASP A 61 45.13 9.37 -16.70
CA ASP A 61 45.63 10.56 -16.06
C ASP A 61 44.96 10.84 -14.68
N ASP A 62 44.14 9.89 -14.20
CA ASP A 62 43.56 9.98 -12.87
C ASP A 62 44.64 9.73 -11.79
N GLU A 63 44.60 10.51 -10.70
CA GLU A 63 45.51 10.36 -9.56
C GLU A 63 45.39 8.98 -8.88
N ASP A 64 44.18 8.38 -8.96
CA ASP A 64 43.83 7.09 -8.38
C ASP A 64 43.63 5.99 -9.47
N ALA A 65 44.39 6.03 -10.56
CA ALA A 65 44.25 5.11 -11.70
C ALA A 65 44.38 3.61 -11.33
N ASP A 66 44.96 3.30 -10.14
CA ASP A 66 45.07 1.95 -9.60
C ASP A 66 43.72 1.42 -9.03
N TRP A 67 42.75 2.27 -8.86
CA TRP A 67 41.41 1.91 -8.35
C TRP A 67 40.37 1.89 -9.49
N THR A 68 39.49 0.93 -9.43
CA THR A 68 38.40 0.80 -10.42
C THR A 68 37.36 1.90 -10.21
N ALA A 69 37.20 2.77 -11.19
CA ALA A 69 36.08 3.71 -11.29
C ALA A 69 35.03 3.15 -12.25
N THR A 70 33.76 3.10 -11.83
CA THR A 70 32.65 2.62 -12.65
C THR A 70 31.47 3.57 -12.62
N GLY A 71 30.84 3.80 -13.77
CA GLY A 71 29.60 4.53 -13.92
C GLY A 71 28.40 3.65 -14.15
N GLN A 72 27.18 4.15 -13.87
CA GLN A 72 25.93 3.47 -14.15
C GLN A 72 25.54 3.60 -15.64
N GLY A 73 25.50 2.49 -16.35
CA GLY A 73 25.14 2.41 -17.75
C GLY A 73 23.63 2.25 -18.00
N GLN A 74 23.28 1.47 -19.01
CA GLN A 74 21.91 1.25 -19.44
C GLN A 74 21.10 0.52 -18.36
N LYS A 75 19.85 0.96 -18.14
CA LYS A 75 18.91 0.39 -17.18
C LYS A 75 17.93 -0.55 -17.89
N SER A 76 17.57 -1.63 -17.20
CA SER A 76 16.57 -2.60 -17.63
C SER A 76 15.55 -2.82 -16.51
N ALA A 77 14.30 -3.10 -16.89
CA ALA A 77 13.24 -3.51 -15.97
C ALA A 77 13.09 -5.05 -15.89
N GLY A 78 14.02 -5.80 -16.48
CA GLY A 78 14.07 -7.26 -16.43
C GLY A 78 12.80 -7.93 -16.96
N ASP A 79 12.57 -9.16 -16.49
CA ASP A 79 11.42 -9.96 -16.86
C ASP A 79 10.45 -10.14 -15.71
N THR A 80 9.16 -9.96 -15.96
CA THR A 80 8.11 -10.32 -15.01
C THR A 80 7.60 -11.72 -15.29
N SER A 81 7.56 -12.57 -14.27
CA SER A 81 6.99 -13.91 -14.38
C SER A 81 5.78 -14.06 -13.47
N PHE A 82 4.76 -14.78 -13.94
CA PHE A 82 3.58 -15.10 -13.14
C PHE A 82 2.96 -16.44 -13.50
N THR A 83 2.34 -17.04 -12.51
CA THR A 83 1.66 -18.32 -12.63
C THR A 83 0.18 -18.15 -12.31
N LEU A 84 -0.68 -18.67 -13.19
CA LEU A 84 -2.13 -18.64 -13.07
C LEU A 84 -2.68 -20.05 -12.91
N ALA A 85 -3.75 -20.26 -12.15
CA ALA A 85 -4.54 -21.48 -12.26
C ALA A 85 -5.20 -21.49 -13.66
N TRP A 86 -4.96 -22.53 -14.43
CA TRP A 86 -5.41 -22.61 -15.81
C TRP A 86 -6.94 -22.67 -15.92
N LYS A 87 -7.51 -21.72 -16.65
CA LYS A 87 -8.94 -21.61 -16.95
C LYS A 87 -9.13 -21.27 -18.43
N PRO A 88 -9.31 -22.28 -19.31
CA PRO A 88 -9.32 -22.07 -20.76
C PRO A 88 -10.48 -21.16 -21.26
N GLY A 89 -11.55 -21.04 -20.51
CA GLY A 89 -12.68 -20.18 -20.86
C GLY A 89 -12.61 -18.74 -20.32
N GLU A 90 -11.57 -18.39 -19.56
CA GLU A 90 -11.43 -17.06 -18.98
C GLU A 90 -10.80 -16.10 -19.99
N GLU A 91 -11.47 -14.94 -20.21
CA GLU A 91 -11.11 -14.01 -21.28
C GLU A 91 -9.72 -13.41 -21.14
N GLY A 92 -9.25 -13.12 -19.90
CA GLY A 92 -7.90 -12.64 -19.66
C GLY A 92 -6.84 -13.67 -20.09
N GLN A 93 -7.08 -14.96 -19.83
CA GLN A 93 -6.16 -16.03 -20.21
C GLN A 93 -6.17 -16.33 -21.71
N LYS A 94 -7.31 -16.13 -22.39
CA LYS A 94 -7.37 -16.15 -23.85
C LYS A 94 -6.60 -14.98 -24.45
N GLY A 95 -6.75 -13.79 -23.87
CA GLY A 95 -6.02 -12.59 -24.28
C GLY A 95 -4.50 -12.73 -24.20
N LEU A 96 -3.98 -13.54 -23.26
CA LEU A 96 -2.53 -13.82 -23.16
C LEU A 96 -1.98 -14.58 -24.38
N ILE A 97 -2.75 -15.51 -24.94
CA ILE A 97 -2.34 -16.23 -26.17
C ILE A 97 -2.26 -15.23 -27.33
N GLY A 98 -3.31 -14.41 -27.53
CA GLY A 98 -3.29 -13.40 -28.57
C GLY A 98 -2.17 -12.37 -28.39
N TRP A 99 -1.83 -12.02 -27.12
CA TRP A 99 -0.70 -11.13 -26.84
C TRP A 99 0.64 -11.77 -27.22
N PHE A 100 0.81 -13.05 -26.92
CA PHE A 100 2.00 -13.79 -27.31
C PHE A 100 2.14 -13.90 -28.85
N GLU A 101 1.03 -14.20 -29.55
CA GLU A 101 1.01 -14.35 -31.02
C GLU A 101 1.24 -13.03 -31.76
N SER A 102 0.69 -11.91 -31.24
CA SER A 102 0.87 -10.59 -31.85
C SER A 102 2.27 -10.01 -31.63
N GLY A 103 2.93 -10.39 -30.53
CA GLY A 103 4.23 -9.81 -30.14
C GLY A 103 4.16 -8.34 -29.74
N ASP A 104 2.97 -7.78 -29.55
CA ASP A 104 2.80 -6.37 -29.21
C ASP A 104 3.37 -6.02 -27.84
N VAL A 105 3.92 -4.81 -27.72
CA VAL A 105 4.26 -4.24 -26.43
C VAL A 105 2.97 -3.71 -25.80
N ARG A 106 2.50 -4.34 -24.72
CA ARG A 106 1.31 -3.93 -23.98
C ARG A 106 1.69 -3.52 -22.56
N ALA A 107 0.90 -2.61 -21.99
CA ALA A 107 1.01 -2.28 -20.59
C ALA A 107 0.27 -3.30 -19.72
N TYR A 108 0.82 -3.56 -18.55
CA TYR A 108 0.14 -4.34 -17.51
C TYR A 108 0.42 -3.71 -16.15
N LYS A 109 -0.49 -3.89 -15.21
CA LYS A 109 -0.36 -3.36 -13.85
C LYS A 109 -0.49 -4.45 -12.80
N ILE A 110 0.30 -4.30 -11.76
CA ILE A 110 0.24 -5.08 -10.53
C ILE A 110 -0.39 -4.17 -9.49
N ARG A 111 -1.54 -4.56 -8.98
CA ARG A 111 -2.23 -3.82 -7.92
C ARG A 111 -2.08 -4.57 -6.60
N PHE A 112 -1.45 -3.91 -5.64
CA PHE A 112 -1.20 -4.45 -4.31
C PHE A 112 -2.42 -4.29 -3.39
N PRO A 113 -2.50 -5.07 -2.29
CA PRO A 113 -3.66 -5.05 -1.39
C PRO A 113 -3.92 -3.70 -0.71
N ASN A 114 -2.88 -2.89 -0.52
CA ASN A 114 -2.99 -1.51 -0.02
C ASN A 114 -3.52 -0.52 -1.06
N GLY A 115 -3.81 -0.98 -2.30
CA GLY A 115 -4.32 -0.16 -3.40
C GLY A 115 -3.24 0.56 -4.23
N THR A 116 -1.96 0.43 -3.87
CA THR A 116 -0.87 0.94 -4.72
C THR A 116 -0.70 0.07 -5.98
N VAL A 117 -0.07 0.62 -7.00
CA VAL A 117 0.00 -0.01 -8.32
C VAL A 117 1.37 0.18 -8.94
N ASP A 118 1.97 -0.90 -9.45
CA ASP A 118 3.09 -0.83 -10.40
C ASP A 118 2.59 -1.02 -11.82
N VAL A 119 3.14 -0.28 -12.75
CA VAL A 119 2.84 -0.39 -14.18
C VAL A 119 4.10 -0.63 -14.98
N PHE A 120 4.05 -1.67 -15.79
CA PHE A 120 5.11 -2.07 -16.70
C PHE A 120 4.59 -2.07 -18.14
N ARG A 121 5.49 -2.05 -19.10
CA ARG A 121 5.23 -2.38 -20.51
C ARG A 121 6.13 -3.54 -20.90
N GLY A 122 5.61 -4.44 -21.72
CA GLY A 122 6.41 -5.56 -22.19
C GLY A 122 5.67 -6.37 -23.24
N TRP A 123 6.31 -7.44 -23.67
CA TRP A 123 5.76 -8.45 -24.58
C TRP A 123 5.94 -9.84 -23.98
N VAL A 124 5.03 -10.74 -24.28
CA VAL A 124 5.08 -12.09 -23.72
C VAL A 124 6.20 -12.88 -24.41
N SER A 125 7.25 -13.19 -23.65
CA SER A 125 8.41 -13.94 -24.14
C SER A 125 8.24 -15.45 -24.01
N SER A 126 7.40 -15.91 -23.09
CA SER A 126 7.15 -17.32 -22.87
C SER A 126 5.76 -17.55 -22.29
N ILE A 127 5.09 -18.61 -22.77
CA ILE A 127 3.81 -19.06 -22.23
C ILE A 127 3.78 -20.59 -22.21
N GLY A 128 3.58 -21.17 -21.03
CA GLY A 128 3.64 -22.61 -20.82
C GLY A 128 2.51 -23.11 -19.92
N LYS A 129 2.52 -24.41 -19.66
CA LYS A 129 1.64 -25.08 -18.70
C LYS A 129 2.43 -26.07 -17.87
N ALA A 130 2.07 -26.21 -16.60
CA ALA A 130 2.53 -27.30 -15.76
C ALA A 130 1.33 -28.18 -15.40
N VAL A 131 1.48 -29.48 -15.64
CA VAL A 131 0.44 -30.49 -15.41
C VAL A 131 1.00 -31.53 -14.45
N THR A 132 0.44 -31.61 -13.26
CA THR A 132 0.79 -32.58 -12.23
C THR A 132 -0.46 -33.32 -11.77
N ALA A 133 -0.32 -34.60 -11.42
CA ALA A 133 -1.49 -35.45 -11.14
C ALA A 133 -2.30 -35.03 -9.92
N LYS A 134 -1.68 -34.34 -8.95
CA LYS A 134 -2.30 -33.99 -7.64
C LYS A 134 -2.62 -32.51 -7.49
N GLU A 135 -2.30 -31.68 -8.47
CA GLU A 135 -2.46 -30.24 -8.39
C GLU A 135 -3.30 -29.68 -9.53
N VAL A 136 -3.82 -28.48 -9.33
CA VAL A 136 -4.50 -27.73 -10.39
C VAL A 136 -3.49 -27.41 -11.49
N ILE A 137 -3.87 -27.68 -12.74
CA ILE A 137 -3.07 -27.28 -13.91
C ILE A 137 -2.80 -25.78 -13.84
N THR A 138 -1.54 -25.41 -14.01
CA THR A 138 -1.14 -23.99 -14.00
C THR A 138 -0.63 -23.56 -15.36
N ARG A 139 -0.75 -22.25 -15.61
CA ARG A 139 -0.17 -21.56 -16.76
C ARG A 139 0.92 -20.62 -16.26
N THR A 140 2.14 -20.80 -16.75
CA THR A 140 3.25 -19.89 -16.48
C THR A 140 3.44 -18.96 -17.67
N VAL A 141 3.59 -17.68 -17.39
CA VAL A 141 3.80 -16.63 -18.39
C VAL A 141 5.00 -15.80 -17.97
N LYS A 142 5.83 -15.46 -18.93
CA LYS A 142 6.98 -14.57 -18.79
C LYS A 142 6.81 -13.39 -19.74
N VAL A 143 6.97 -12.19 -19.22
CA VAL A 143 6.88 -10.93 -19.96
C VAL A 143 8.24 -10.24 -19.88
N THR A 144 8.86 -10.00 -21.02
CA THR A 144 10.07 -9.18 -21.09
C THR A 144 9.67 -7.72 -21.09
N ASN A 145 10.14 -6.97 -20.09
CA ASN A 145 9.77 -5.59 -19.91
C ASN A 145 10.54 -4.65 -20.83
N VAL A 146 9.91 -3.56 -21.24
CA VAL A 146 10.45 -2.56 -22.15
C VAL A 146 10.28 -1.17 -21.56
N GLY A 147 11.38 -0.41 -21.50
CA GLY A 147 11.40 0.95 -21.00
C GLY A 147 11.30 1.05 -19.48
N LYS A 148 11.14 2.28 -19.00
CA LYS A 148 11.04 2.57 -17.56
C LYS A 148 9.67 2.17 -17.02
N PRO A 149 9.58 1.34 -15.97
CA PRO A 149 8.32 1.10 -15.29
C PRO A 149 7.91 2.33 -14.47
N SER A 150 6.64 2.40 -14.11
CA SER A 150 6.12 3.38 -13.15
C SER A 150 5.76 2.63 -11.87
N VAL A 151 6.57 2.78 -10.85
CA VAL A 151 6.44 2.05 -9.59
C VAL A 151 5.64 2.83 -8.55
N ALA A 152 5.07 2.11 -7.60
CA ALA A 152 4.22 2.66 -6.56
C ALA A 152 4.94 3.74 -5.73
N GLU A 153 6.23 3.59 -5.48
CA GLU A 153 7.06 4.52 -4.71
C GLU A 153 7.15 5.90 -5.37
N GLU A 154 7.20 5.97 -6.70
CA GLU A 154 7.24 7.25 -7.42
C GLU A 154 5.92 8.03 -7.30
N ARG A 155 4.81 7.35 -7.08
CA ARG A 155 3.47 7.92 -6.95
C ARG A 155 3.01 8.11 -5.53
N SER A 156 3.64 7.45 -4.58
CA SER A 156 3.31 7.51 -3.15
C SER A 156 3.81 8.82 -2.55
N LYS A 157 3.02 9.88 -2.69
CA LYS A 157 3.29 11.15 -2.01
C LYS A 157 2.96 11.00 -0.53
N ILE A 158 3.98 11.04 0.31
CA ILE A 158 3.82 11.06 1.76
C ILE A 158 3.57 12.48 2.21
N THR A 159 2.40 12.72 2.80
CA THR A 159 2.10 13.96 3.51
C THR A 159 2.25 13.65 5.00
N PRO A 160 3.30 14.17 5.66
CA PRO A 160 3.53 13.89 7.08
C PRO A 160 2.44 14.52 7.95
N VAL A 161 2.21 13.91 9.11
CA VAL A 161 1.41 14.50 10.17
C VAL A 161 2.15 15.73 10.71
N SER A 162 1.45 16.84 10.89
CA SER A 162 1.99 18.07 11.48
C SER A 162 1.48 18.32 12.90
N THR A 163 0.30 17.81 13.25
CA THR A 163 -0.24 17.86 14.61
C THR A 163 -1.40 16.88 14.80
N ILE A 164 -1.71 16.58 16.05
CA ILE A 164 -2.90 15.84 16.47
C ILE A 164 -3.67 16.66 17.49
N LYS A 165 -4.99 16.67 17.40
CA LYS A 165 -5.89 17.38 18.30
C LYS A 165 -6.95 16.43 18.81
N VAL A 166 -7.45 16.69 20.01
CA VAL A 166 -8.60 16.00 20.60
C VAL A 166 -9.64 17.04 21.03
N THR A 167 -10.88 16.81 20.66
CA THR A 167 -11.97 17.75 20.96
C THR A 167 -13.18 16.98 21.50
N PRO A 168 -13.77 17.43 22.62
CA PRO A 168 -13.30 18.51 23.50
C PRO A 168 -12.03 18.14 24.28
N THR A 169 -11.24 19.15 24.69
CA THR A 169 -10.05 18.95 25.54
C THR A 169 -10.39 18.70 27.01
N SER A 170 -11.64 18.95 27.41
CA SER A 170 -12.15 18.65 28.74
C SER A 170 -13.63 18.32 28.67
N GLY A 171 -14.10 17.52 29.61
CA GLY A 171 -15.50 17.12 29.65
C GLY A 171 -15.89 16.47 30.99
N THR A 172 -17.19 16.29 31.18
CA THR A 172 -17.72 15.55 32.32
C THR A 172 -18.57 14.38 31.84
N VAL A 173 -18.52 13.28 32.56
CA VAL A 173 -19.33 12.11 32.28
C VAL A 173 -19.85 11.53 33.61
N ALA A 174 -21.12 11.16 33.66
CA ALA A 174 -21.65 10.50 34.84
C ALA A 174 -21.18 9.02 34.90
N LYS A 175 -21.07 8.48 36.09
CA LYS A 175 -20.77 7.05 36.29
C LYS A 175 -21.75 6.17 35.51
N GLY A 176 -21.23 5.22 34.74
CA GLY A 176 -22.00 4.32 33.88
C GLY A 176 -22.51 4.93 32.57
N LYS A 177 -22.21 6.21 32.31
CA LYS A 177 -22.55 6.90 31.05
C LYS A 177 -21.32 7.06 30.19
N THR A 178 -21.53 7.45 28.95
CA THR A 178 -20.47 7.65 27.95
C THR A 178 -20.42 9.08 27.46
N THR A 179 -19.23 9.53 27.10
CA THR A 179 -19.00 10.77 26.34
C THR A 179 -18.04 10.47 25.21
N THR A 180 -18.03 11.29 24.17
CA THR A 180 -17.18 11.08 23.00
C THR A 180 -16.15 12.20 22.85
N LEU A 181 -14.95 11.83 22.43
CA LEU A 181 -13.90 12.73 22.02
C LEU A 181 -13.61 12.47 20.53
N THR A 182 -13.49 13.52 19.77
CA THR A 182 -13.09 13.43 18.35
C THR A 182 -11.62 13.74 18.22
N VAL A 183 -10.90 12.87 17.52
CA VAL A 183 -9.48 13.07 17.20
C VAL A 183 -9.38 13.66 15.81
N THR A 184 -8.55 14.68 15.65
CA THR A 184 -8.23 15.28 14.35
C THR A 184 -6.74 15.22 14.13
N VAL A 185 -6.34 14.69 12.99
CA VAL A 185 -4.94 14.64 12.52
C VAL A 185 -4.80 15.66 11.40
N GLU A 186 -3.84 16.55 11.51
CA GLU A 186 -3.57 17.56 10.50
C GLU A 186 -2.22 17.32 9.82
N PRO A 187 -2.09 17.65 8.53
CA PRO A 187 -3.15 18.16 7.65
C PRO A 187 -4.20 17.08 7.33
N GLU A 188 -5.39 17.49 6.87
CA GLU A 188 -6.49 16.55 6.57
C GLU A 188 -6.11 15.48 5.53
N ASN A 189 -5.17 15.81 4.65
CA ASN A 189 -4.61 14.86 3.67
C ASN A 189 -3.35 14.14 4.16
N ALA A 190 -3.08 14.11 5.49
CA ALA A 190 -1.97 13.33 6.03
C ALA A 190 -2.10 11.86 5.62
N THR A 191 -0.96 11.27 5.22
CA THR A 191 -0.91 9.89 4.70
C THR A 191 -1.22 8.88 5.78
N ASP A 192 -0.67 9.08 6.98
CA ASP A 192 -0.95 8.25 8.17
C ASP A 192 -1.78 9.05 9.17
N LYS A 193 -3.05 8.65 9.35
CA LYS A 193 -3.96 9.23 10.33
C LYS A 193 -4.16 8.34 11.54
N THR A 194 -3.36 7.30 11.69
CA THR A 194 -3.46 6.41 12.84
C THR A 194 -3.08 7.11 14.12
N PHE A 195 -3.67 6.68 15.20
CA PHE A 195 -3.37 7.18 16.53
C PHE A 195 -3.59 6.09 17.59
N ARG A 196 -3.03 6.31 18.76
CA ARG A 196 -3.26 5.49 19.95
C ARG A 196 -3.79 6.38 21.05
N ALA A 197 -4.77 5.88 21.78
CA ALA A 197 -5.31 6.53 22.98
C ALA A 197 -5.34 5.54 24.13
N ILE A 198 -5.09 6.02 25.32
CA ILE A 198 -5.19 5.25 26.56
C ILE A 198 -5.90 6.06 27.63
N SER A 199 -6.51 5.39 28.58
CA SER A 199 -6.94 6.02 29.83
C SER A 199 -5.80 5.96 30.84
N ALA A 200 -5.42 7.10 31.40
CA ALA A 200 -4.37 7.15 32.43
C ALA A 200 -4.80 6.44 33.73
N ASP A 201 -6.10 6.30 33.96
CA ASP A 201 -6.66 5.56 35.11
C ASP A 201 -7.94 4.79 34.69
N PRO A 202 -7.80 3.54 34.20
CA PRO A 202 -8.95 2.74 33.80
C PRO A 202 -9.93 2.40 34.91
N SER A 203 -9.53 2.57 36.17
CA SER A 203 -10.44 2.39 37.32
C SER A 203 -11.46 3.53 37.44
N LYS A 204 -11.15 4.71 36.87
CA LYS A 204 -12.05 5.87 36.86
C LYS A 204 -12.80 5.97 35.54
N ALA A 205 -12.13 5.79 34.41
CA ALA A 205 -12.79 5.77 33.12
C ALA A 205 -12.11 4.78 32.16
N THR A 206 -12.90 4.06 31.38
CA THR A 206 -12.43 3.19 30.30
C THR A 206 -12.66 3.87 28.95
N ILE A 207 -11.90 3.49 27.94
CA ILE A 207 -12.04 3.99 26.58
C ILE A 207 -12.23 2.88 25.57
N SER A 208 -12.93 3.20 24.49
CA SER A 208 -12.93 2.42 23.25
C SER A 208 -12.70 3.35 22.06
N VAL A 209 -11.92 2.91 21.08
CA VAL A 209 -11.59 3.71 19.90
C VAL A 209 -12.27 3.08 18.69
N LYS A 210 -12.99 3.89 17.92
CA LYS A 210 -13.56 3.53 16.64
C LYS A 210 -13.36 4.68 15.66
N ASP A 211 -12.69 4.40 14.56
CA ASP A 211 -12.30 5.42 13.57
C ASP A 211 -11.58 6.60 14.25
N MET A 212 -12.05 7.83 14.06
CA MET A 212 -11.50 9.04 14.67
C MET A 212 -12.22 9.45 15.98
N THR A 213 -12.95 8.52 16.60
CA THR A 213 -13.76 8.78 17.78
C THR A 213 -13.32 7.91 18.94
N ILE A 214 -13.11 8.53 20.11
CA ILE A 214 -12.85 7.86 21.38
C ILE A 214 -14.12 7.96 22.22
N THR A 215 -14.70 6.83 22.58
CA THR A 215 -15.81 6.75 23.53
C THR A 215 -15.25 6.52 24.92
N VAL A 216 -15.50 7.45 25.83
CA VAL A 216 -15.07 7.38 27.24
C VAL A 216 -16.25 6.98 28.09
N THR A 217 -16.11 5.93 28.90
CA THR A 217 -17.13 5.43 29.83
C THR A 217 -16.69 5.71 31.26
N GLY A 218 -17.52 6.44 32.04
CA GLY A 218 -17.26 6.73 33.45
C GLY A 218 -17.45 5.49 34.33
N VAL A 219 -16.45 5.18 35.16
CA VAL A 219 -16.45 4.01 36.06
C VAL A 219 -16.54 4.45 37.54
N LYS A 220 -15.70 5.39 37.95
CA LYS A 220 -15.60 5.87 39.33
C LYS A 220 -15.27 7.37 39.31
N ASP A 221 -15.79 8.09 40.32
CA ASP A 221 -15.54 9.51 40.47
C ASP A 221 -14.07 9.90 40.46
N GLY A 222 -13.81 11.02 39.82
CA GLY A 222 -12.49 11.63 39.77
C GLY A 222 -12.09 12.09 38.37
N LYS A 223 -10.97 12.76 38.29
CA LYS A 223 -10.38 13.22 37.04
C LYS A 223 -9.49 12.14 36.43
N VAL A 224 -9.52 12.05 35.12
CA VAL A 224 -8.67 11.14 34.34
C VAL A 224 -8.23 11.84 33.08
N SER A 225 -6.95 11.70 32.74
CA SER A 225 -6.37 12.17 31.49
C SER A 225 -6.45 11.07 30.45
N ILE A 226 -6.77 11.48 29.22
CA ILE A 226 -6.81 10.62 28.04
C ILE A 226 -5.75 11.13 27.05
N PRO A 227 -4.49 10.69 27.15
CA PRO A 227 -3.48 10.99 26.15
C PRO A 227 -3.79 10.28 24.84
N VAL A 228 -3.60 11.03 23.75
CA VAL A 228 -3.75 10.60 22.38
C VAL A 228 -2.43 10.88 21.64
N ILE A 229 -1.84 9.89 21.02
CA ILE A 229 -0.53 9.99 20.37
C ILE A 229 -0.70 9.58 18.91
N SER A 230 -0.14 10.35 17.97
CA SER A 230 -0.13 10.01 16.54
C SER A 230 0.57 8.68 16.29
N GLY A 231 0.21 7.97 15.20
CA GLY A 231 0.77 6.66 14.85
C GLY A 231 2.30 6.66 14.75
N ASN A 232 2.89 7.74 14.24
CA ASN A 232 4.33 7.95 14.17
C ASN A 232 4.99 8.34 15.51
N GLY A 233 4.20 8.53 16.58
CA GLY A 233 4.70 8.87 17.91
C GLY A 233 5.23 10.30 18.11
N GLN A 234 5.16 11.16 17.08
CA GLN A 234 5.79 12.50 17.12
C GLN A 234 4.88 13.58 17.73
N PHE A 235 3.57 13.38 17.70
CA PHE A 235 2.60 14.37 18.17
C PHE A 235 1.67 13.77 19.20
N ALA A 236 1.33 14.56 20.21
CA ALA A 236 0.42 14.15 21.28
C ALA A 236 -0.57 15.25 21.63
N ALA A 237 -1.77 14.85 22.04
CA ALA A 237 -2.80 15.69 22.61
C ALA A 237 -3.38 15.00 23.86
N VAL A 238 -3.94 15.76 24.78
CA VAL A 238 -4.53 15.24 26.01
C VAL A 238 -5.91 15.82 26.21
N ALA A 239 -6.88 14.96 26.54
CA ALA A 239 -8.18 15.40 27.06
C ALA A 239 -8.29 15.04 28.53
N GLU A 240 -8.92 15.94 29.34
CA GLU A 240 -9.22 15.69 30.74
C GLU A 240 -10.73 15.42 30.93
N ILE A 241 -11.06 14.26 31.47
CA ILE A 241 -12.44 13.88 31.75
C ILE A 241 -12.66 13.79 33.24
N THR A 242 -13.71 14.45 33.72
CA THR A 242 -14.16 14.36 35.12
C THR A 242 -15.34 13.39 35.16
N VAL A 243 -15.19 12.30 35.89
CA VAL A 243 -16.31 11.40 36.19
C VAL A 243 -16.98 11.87 37.47
N ASN A 244 -18.28 12.14 37.40
CA ASN A 244 -19.09 12.55 38.51
C ASN A 244 -20.12 11.47 38.90
N ASN A 245 -20.21 11.18 40.18
CA ASN A 245 -21.33 10.39 40.66
C ASN A 245 -22.52 11.35 40.82
N VAL A 246 -23.39 11.43 39.81
CA VAL A 246 -24.68 12.10 40.00
C VAL A 246 -25.53 11.12 40.80
N PRO A 247 -25.90 11.45 42.07
CA PRO A 247 -26.89 10.67 42.80
C PRO A 247 -28.14 10.63 41.93
N GLY A 248 -28.65 9.43 41.67
CA GLY A 248 -29.86 9.28 40.88
C GLY A 248 -30.99 10.09 41.55
N GLY A 249 -31.57 11.03 40.79
CA GLY A 249 -32.84 11.62 41.14
C GLY A 249 -33.99 10.65 40.93
#